data_61999c4905dc589ca6c924764dbc8282
#
_entry.id   61999c4905dc589ca6c924764dbc8282
#
_cell.length_a   1.000
_cell.length_b   1.000
_cell.length_c   1.000
_cell.angle_alpha   90.00
_cell.angle_beta   90.00
_cell.angle_gamma   90.00
#
_symmetry.space_group_name_H-M   'P 1'
#
loop_
_entity.id
_entity.type
_entity.pdbx_description
1 polymer ?
#
loop_
_entity_poly.entity_id
_entity_poly.type
_entity_poly.pdbx_seq_one_letter_code
_entity_poly.pdbx_strand_id
1 'polypeptide(L)'
;MNNHRTTQRIAAAAAGLAVATVGALAVTATTATAADGDETGVDLSVSIEDNTPGALTMSVAPNDGVVLAEDGSDAEARQFVGTLPTVTVADTRDAEEIPEGAYWAVVGQASEFTAEGREPIGPEYLGWAPRLLTPSPSGDVAAGEPVSSVLPDGSGGAAVGLEGQELLLSTWAAGSEAGPWDVNADLTLRTPADVAPGDYSSVLTLSLFEG
;
A
#
# COMPACT_ATOMS: atom_id res chain seq x y z
N MET A 1 -0.11 47.26 42.38
CA MET A 1 -1.38 46.89 43.03
C MET A 1 -2.09 45.92 42.13
N ASN A 2 -2.57 44.85 42.68
CA ASN A 2 -3.37 43.70 42.21
C ASN A 2 -2.65 42.45 41.76
N ASN A 3 -2.51 41.61 42.75
CA ASN A 3 -2.31 40.16 42.64
C ASN A 3 -3.53 39.46 42.05
N HIS A 4 -3.35 38.58 41.09
CA HIS A 4 -4.28 37.48 40.88
C HIS A 4 -3.53 36.14 40.93
N ARG A 5 -3.72 35.46 42.06
CA ARG A 5 -3.38 34.03 42.24
C ARG A 5 -4.44 33.21 41.54
N THR A 6 -4.05 32.43 40.53
CA THR A 6 -4.93 31.41 39.94
C THR A 6 -4.60 30.07 40.56
N THR A 7 -5.53 29.58 41.35
CA THR A 7 -5.52 28.26 41.98
C THR A 7 -5.92 27.21 40.93
N GLN A 8 -4.99 26.35 40.50
CA GLN A 8 -5.33 25.18 39.70
C GLN A 8 -5.84 24.06 40.61
N ARG A 9 -7.08 23.64 40.35
CA ARG A 9 -7.70 22.46 40.97
C ARG A 9 -7.26 21.21 40.20
N ILE A 10 -6.59 20.32 40.92
CA ILE A 10 -6.28 18.97 40.43
C ILE A 10 -7.52 18.12 40.52
N ALA A 11 -8.06 17.66 39.40
CA ALA A 11 -9.09 16.64 39.31
C ALA A 11 -8.38 15.28 39.16
N ALA A 12 -8.47 14.44 40.18
CA ALA A 12 -8.08 13.04 40.11
C ALA A 12 -9.15 12.25 39.35
N ALA A 13 -8.79 11.59 38.27
CA ALA A 13 -9.56 10.53 37.62
C ALA A 13 -8.83 9.20 37.73
N ALA A 14 -9.54 8.19 38.20
CA ALA A 14 -9.04 6.90 38.64
C ALA A 14 -8.91 5.88 37.51
N ALA A 15 -7.88 5.03 37.65
CA ALA A 15 -7.82 3.60 37.37
C ALA A 15 -8.07 3.07 35.96
N GLY A 16 -7.00 2.70 35.32
CA GLY A 16 -6.90 1.59 34.37
C GLY A 16 -5.66 0.77 34.71
N LEU A 17 -5.84 -0.50 35.02
CA LEU A 17 -4.80 -1.44 35.42
C LEU A 17 -4.00 -1.83 34.19
N ALA A 18 -2.81 -1.28 33.99
CA ALA A 18 -1.83 -1.77 33.03
C ALA A 18 -0.72 -2.48 33.80
N VAL A 19 -0.43 -3.71 33.43
CA VAL A 19 0.68 -4.49 33.97
C VAL A 19 1.98 -3.87 33.49
N ALA A 20 2.66 -3.13 34.38
CA ALA A 20 3.95 -2.57 34.09
C ALA A 20 5.06 -3.61 34.36
N THR A 21 5.80 -3.99 33.31
CA THR A 21 7.10 -4.64 33.47
C THR A 21 8.07 -3.63 34.09
N VAL A 22 8.55 -3.95 35.27
CA VAL A 22 9.45 -3.10 36.05
C VAL A 22 10.83 -3.09 35.43
N GLY A 23 11.16 -2.03 34.67
CA GLY A 23 12.55 -1.68 34.38
C GLY A 23 13.23 -1.13 35.64
N ALA A 24 14.45 -1.60 35.91
CA ALA A 24 15.21 -1.30 37.09
C ALA A 24 15.46 0.22 37.29
N LEU A 25 14.82 0.79 38.29
CA LEU A 25 15.10 2.16 38.78
C LEU A 25 16.43 2.17 39.56
N ALA A 26 17.45 2.80 39.00
CA ALA A 26 18.64 3.16 39.77
C ALA A 26 18.34 4.43 40.59
N VAL A 27 18.00 4.27 41.87
CA VAL A 27 17.85 5.38 42.79
C VAL A 27 19.23 5.70 43.39
N THR A 28 19.85 6.80 42.96
CA THR A 28 21.00 7.37 43.66
C THR A 28 20.51 8.29 44.78
N ALA A 29 20.58 7.81 46.00
CA ALA A 29 20.31 8.65 47.19
C ALA A 29 21.50 9.53 47.50
N THR A 30 21.39 10.84 47.26
CA THR A 30 22.29 11.83 47.84
C THR A 30 21.75 12.27 49.20
N THR A 31 22.52 12.04 50.29
CA THR A 31 22.17 12.56 51.58
C THR A 31 22.49 14.06 51.62
N ALA A 32 21.43 14.90 51.57
CA ALA A 32 21.56 16.32 51.86
C ALA A 32 21.27 16.56 53.34
N THR A 33 22.15 17.28 54.03
CA THR A 33 21.88 17.84 55.35
C THR A 33 20.96 19.05 55.17
N ALA A 34 19.72 18.95 55.65
CA ALA A 34 18.74 20.02 55.53
C ALA A 34 19.19 21.25 56.34
N ALA A 35 19.45 22.35 55.63
CA ALA A 35 19.31 23.70 56.18
C ALA A 35 17.91 24.18 55.82
N ASP A 36 17.31 24.97 56.71
CA ASP A 36 15.93 25.45 56.59
C ASP A 36 15.74 26.17 55.22
N GLY A 37 14.99 25.53 54.28
CA GLY A 37 14.67 26.12 52.98
C GLY A 37 15.23 25.43 51.74
N ASP A 38 15.96 24.30 51.85
CA ASP A 38 16.47 23.56 50.66
C ASP A 38 15.39 22.68 50.03
N GLU A 39 14.97 23.02 48.82
CA GLU A 39 14.13 22.19 47.97
C GLU A 39 15.03 21.29 47.12
N THR A 40 14.83 19.97 47.19
CA THR A 40 15.50 19.00 46.33
C THR A 40 14.52 18.45 45.29
N GLY A 41 14.81 18.70 44.01
CA GLY A 41 14.06 18.14 42.90
C GLY A 41 14.56 16.74 42.50
N VAL A 42 13.65 15.90 42.09
CA VAL A 42 13.94 14.59 41.50
C VAL A 42 13.38 14.58 40.07
N ASP A 43 14.23 14.36 39.09
CA ASP A 43 13.82 14.25 37.71
C ASP A 43 13.20 12.86 37.48
N LEU A 44 11.96 12.88 36.96
CA LEU A 44 11.23 11.67 36.55
C LEU A 44 11.13 11.65 35.05
N SER A 45 11.50 10.54 34.43
CA SER A 45 11.30 10.29 33.02
C SER A 45 10.50 9.00 32.82
N VAL A 46 9.59 9.00 31.85
CA VAL A 46 8.85 7.82 31.39
C VAL A 46 8.98 7.76 29.89
N SER A 47 9.27 6.58 29.35
CA SER A 47 9.14 6.27 27.94
C SER A 47 7.86 5.47 27.74
N ILE A 48 6.99 5.96 26.89
CA ILE A 48 5.76 5.26 26.49
C ILE A 48 6.01 4.74 25.09
N GLU A 49 5.96 3.43 24.94
CA GLU A 49 6.08 2.78 23.62
C GLU A 49 4.77 2.93 22.86
N ASP A 50 4.87 3.08 21.54
CA ASP A 50 3.71 3.07 20.65
C ASP A 50 3.24 1.62 20.49
N ASN A 51 2.03 1.33 20.97
CA ASN A 51 1.38 0.02 20.87
C ASN A 51 0.28 0.03 19.79
N THR A 52 0.36 0.91 18.78
CA THR A 52 -0.57 0.88 17.66
C THR A 52 -0.33 -0.41 16.86
N PRO A 53 -1.34 -1.27 16.69
CA PRO A 53 -1.20 -2.48 15.87
C PRO A 53 -0.77 -2.13 14.45
N GLY A 54 0.16 -2.90 13.90
CA GLY A 54 0.53 -2.79 12.50
C GLY A 54 -0.60 -3.21 11.57
N ALA A 55 -0.45 -2.91 10.28
CA ALA A 55 -1.44 -3.24 9.26
C ALA A 55 -0.78 -3.55 7.92
N LEU A 56 -1.38 -4.48 7.18
CA LEU A 56 -1.12 -4.68 5.77
C LEU A 56 -1.95 -3.65 4.98
N THR A 57 -1.30 -2.83 4.17
CA THR A 57 -1.94 -1.74 3.44
C THR A 57 -1.48 -1.69 1.99
N MET A 58 -2.34 -1.14 1.13
CA MET A 58 -2.03 -0.83 -0.27
C MET A 58 -2.33 0.63 -0.55
N SER A 59 -1.45 1.28 -1.30
CA SER A 59 -1.66 2.64 -1.80
C SER A 59 -1.21 2.76 -3.24
N VAL A 60 -1.79 3.73 -3.96
CA VAL A 60 -1.39 4.08 -5.33
C VAL A 60 -0.81 5.48 -5.31
N ALA A 61 0.31 5.68 -6.00
CA ALA A 61 0.94 6.99 -6.10
C ALA A 61 -0.07 8.04 -6.65
N PRO A 62 -0.06 9.28 -6.16
CA PRO A 62 -0.92 10.33 -6.67
C PRO A 62 -0.80 10.46 -8.19
N ASN A 63 -1.94 10.51 -8.88
CA ASN A 63 -2.00 10.61 -10.33
C ASN A 63 -3.30 11.30 -10.77
N ASP A 64 -3.30 11.84 -11.99
CA ASP A 64 -4.48 12.44 -12.64
C ASP A 64 -5.16 11.45 -13.63
N GLY A 65 -4.95 10.16 -13.45
CA GLY A 65 -5.33 9.09 -14.37
C GLY A 65 -4.19 8.72 -15.32
N VAL A 66 -4.34 7.57 -15.99
CA VAL A 66 -3.38 7.10 -17.00
C VAL A 66 -3.95 7.39 -18.39
N VAL A 67 -3.20 8.14 -19.17
CA VAL A 67 -3.51 8.35 -20.59
C VAL A 67 -2.74 7.31 -21.39
N LEU A 68 -3.46 6.46 -22.12
CA LEU A 68 -2.85 5.51 -23.06
C LEU A 68 -2.59 6.22 -24.40
N ALA A 69 -1.32 6.24 -24.82
CA ALA A 69 -0.90 6.85 -26.07
C ALA A 69 -0.80 5.80 -27.19
N GLU A 70 -1.20 6.17 -28.40
CA GLU A 70 -1.10 5.25 -29.53
C GLU A 70 0.37 4.98 -29.88
N ASP A 71 0.74 3.70 -29.82
CA ASP A 71 2.07 3.19 -30.19
C ASP A 71 1.99 1.71 -30.56
N GLY A 72 2.58 1.34 -31.69
CA GLY A 72 2.62 -0.05 -32.16
C GLY A 72 1.36 -0.53 -32.88
N SER A 73 0.49 0.37 -33.36
CA SER A 73 -0.66 0.02 -34.22
C SER A 73 -0.19 -0.61 -35.54
N ASP A 74 -0.99 -1.57 -36.04
CA ASP A 74 -0.77 -2.24 -37.32
C ASP A 74 -2.07 -2.23 -38.20
N ALA A 75 -2.09 -2.99 -39.26
CA ALA A 75 -3.24 -3.05 -40.16
C ALA A 75 -4.46 -3.79 -39.56
N GLU A 76 -4.26 -4.60 -38.55
CA GLU A 76 -5.24 -5.49 -37.95
C GLU A 76 -5.76 -4.95 -36.61
N ALA A 77 -4.93 -4.19 -35.88
CA ALA A 77 -5.26 -3.67 -34.57
C ALA A 77 -4.66 -2.29 -34.32
N ARG A 78 -5.39 -1.47 -33.55
CA ARG A 78 -4.83 -0.25 -32.96
C ARG A 78 -4.30 -0.59 -31.57
N GLN A 79 -3.14 -0.05 -31.23
CA GLN A 79 -2.49 -0.27 -29.97
C GLN A 79 -2.22 1.04 -29.25
N PHE A 80 -2.53 1.03 -27.93
CA PHE A 80 -2.31 2.17 -27.06
C PHE A 80 -1.57 1.68 -25.81
N VAL A 81 -0.53 2.38 -25.41
CA VAL A 81 0.32 2.00 -24.29
C VAL A 81 0.37 3.05 -23.19
N GLY A 82 0.60 2.61 -21.99
CA GLY A 82 0.76 3.47 -20.82
C GLY A 82 1.42 2.71 -19.67
N THR A 83 1.63 3.37 -18.55
CA THR A 83 2.20 2.73 -17.36
C THR A 83 1.31 2.99 -16.16
N LEU A 84 0.98 1.94 -15.43
CA LEU A 84 0.26 2.04 -14.16
C LEU A 84 1.10 2.85 -13.16
N PRO A 85 0.50 3.83 -12.45
CA PRO A 85 1.18 4.50 -11.35
C PRO A 85 1.71 3.48 -10.32
N THR A 86 2.79 3.82 -9.64
CA THR A 86 3.37 2.94 -8.62
C THR A 86 2.32 2.57 -7.57
N VAL A 87 2.17 1.28 -7.36
CA VAL A 87 1.37 0.69 -6.29
C VAL A 87 2.34 0.23 -5.21
N THR A 88 2.11 0.68 -3.97
CA THR A 88 2.93 0.32 -2.81
C THR A 88 2.12 -0.56 -1.88
N VAL A 89 2.65 -1.73 -1.55
CA VAL A 89 2.15 -2.59 -0.47
C VAL A 89 3.09 -2.46 0.71
N ALA A 90 2.55 -2.14 1.88
CA ALA A 90 3.30 -2.02 3.11
C ALA A 90 2.66 -2.87 4.21
N ASP A 91 3.48 -3.67 4.88
CA ASP A 91 3.11 -4.40 6.07
C ASP A 91 3.91 -3.84 7.24
N THR A 92 3.21 -3.23 8.19
CA THR A 92 3.80 -2.61 9.39
C THR A 92 3.57 -3.43 10.65
N ARG A 93 3.03 -4.65 10.50
CA ARG A 93 2.83 -5.58 11.60
C ARG A 93 4.16 -6.14 12.09
N ASP A 94 4.24 -6.40 13.40
CA ASP A 94 5.33 -7.18 13.95
C ASP A 94 5.23 -8.64 13.54
N ALA A 95 6.35 -9.37 13.52
CA ALA A 95 6.38 -10.76 13.08
C ALA A 95 5.44 -11.68 13.88
N GLU A 96 5.20 -11.34 15.15
CA GLU A 96 4.28 -12.07 16.04
C GLU A 96 2.80 -11.78 15.73
N GLU A 97 2.50 -10.68 15.03
CA GLU A 97 1.14 -10.31 14.59
C GLU A 97 0.74 -10.97 13.27
N ILE A 98 1.72 -11.47 12.51
CA ILE A 98 1.50 -12.12 11.23
C ILE A 98 1.26 -13.61 11.45
N PRO A 99 0.10 -14.17 11.05
CA PRO A 99 -0.17 -15.60 11.21
C PRO A 99 0.86 -16.46 10.48
N GLU A 100 1.19 -17.61 11.05
CA GLU A 100 2.06 -18.59 10.38
C GLU A 100 1.43 -19.06 9.07
N GLY A 101 2.17 -18.95 7.98
CA GLY A 101 1.71 -19.30 6.63
C GLY A 101 0.83 -18.24 5.97
N ALA A 102 0.71 -17.05 6.56
CA ALA A 102 -0.02 -15.96 5.93
C ALA A 102 0.60 -15.58 4.58
N TYR A 103 -0.28 -15.26 3.64
CA TYR A 103 0.08 -14.75 2.30
C TYR A 103 -0.79 -13.56 1.95
N TRP A 104 -0.36 -12.76 0.99
CA TRP A 104 -1.19 -11.71 0.43
C TRP A 104 -0.98 -11.58 -1.08
N ALA A 105 -1.99 -11.03 -1.76
CA ALA A 105 -1.96 -10.77 -3.18
C ALA A 105 -2.68 -9.47 -3.52
N VAL A 106 -2.15 -8.74 -4.50
CA VAL A 106 -2.83 -7.63 -5.17
C VAL A 106 -3.25 -8.10 -6.54
N VAL A 107 -4.53 -7.98 -6.84
CA VAL A 107 -5.08 -8.26 -8.17
C VAL A 107 -5.71 -7.00 -8.77
N GLY A 108 -5.81 -6.97 -10.10
CA GLY A 108 -6.47 -5.91 -10.84
C GLY A 108 -7.50 -6.45 -11.81
N GLN A 109 -8.55 -5.64 -12.06
CA GLN A 109 -9.59 -5.91 -13.02
C GLN A 109 -10.05 -4.60 -13.65
N ALA A 110 -10.21 -4.57 -14.96
CA ALA A 110 -10.69 -3.38 -15.67
C ALA A 110 -12.19 -3.44 -15.93
N SER A 111 -12.82 -2.27 -15.99
CA SER A 111 -14.16 -2.13 -16.56
C SER A 111 -14.09 -1.98 -18.08
N GLU A 112 -15.21 -2.05 -18.76
CA GLU A 112 -15.31 -1.66 -20.15
C GLU A 112 -14.84 -0.21 -20.36
N PHE A 113 -14.22 0.05 -21.50
CA PHE A 113 -13.91 1.39 -21.97
C PHE A 113 -15.13 1.97 -22.66
N THR A 114 -15.68 3.04 -22.14
CA THR A 114 -16.90 3.67 -22.64
C THR A 114 -16.64 5.06 -23.20
N ALA A 115 -17.35 5.42 -24.26
CA ALA A 115 -17.39 6.75 -24.85
C ALA A 115 -18.83 7.13 -25.27
N GLU A 116 -19.16 8.42 -25.23
CA GLU A 116 -20.53 8.88 -25.55
C GLU A 116 -20.93 8.52 -26.98
N GLY A 117 -22.06 7.80 -27.11
CA GLY A 117 -22.62 7.40 -28.41
C GLY A 117 -21.76 6.39 -29.19
N ARG A 118 -20.90 5.64 -28.49
CA ARG A 118 -20.03 4.60 -29.07
C ARG A 118 -20.31 3.25 -28.43
N GLU A 119 -20.05 2.18 -29.22
CA GLU A 119 -19.99 0.83 -28.66
C GLU A 119 -18.80 0.76 -27.68
N PRO A 120 -18.95 0.12 -26.51
CA PRO A 120 -17.88 -0.04 -25.55
C PRO A 120 -16.77 -0.96 -26.09
N ILE A 121 -15.55 -0.76 -25.58
CA ILE A 121 -14.43 -1.68 -25.80
C ILE A 121 -14.30 -2.52 -24.54
N GLY A 122 -14.33 -3.84 -24.67
CA GLY A 122 -14.28 -4.75 -23.54
C GLY A 122 -12.91 -4.76 -22.83
N PRO A 123 -12.87 -5.12 -21.53
CA PRO A 123 -11.64 -5.19 -20.76
C PRO A 123 -10.70 -6.31 -21.21
N GLU A 124 -11.19 -7.29 -21.98
CA GLU A 124 -10.39 -8.35 -22.59
C GLU A 124 -9.38 -7.82 -23.61
N TYR A 125 -9.54 -6.58 -24.07
CA TYR A 125 -8.62 -5.90 -24.97
C TYR A 125 -7.49 -5.18 -24.25
N LEU A 126 -7.55 -5.02 -22.91
CA LEU A 126 -6.48 -4.44 -22.08
C LEU A 126 -5.62 -5.54 -21.48
N GLY A 127 -4.34 -5.52 -21.78
CA GLY A 127 -3.34 -6.36 -21.14
C GLY A 127 -2.43 -5.54 -20.20
N TRP A 128 -1.64 -6.22 -19.41
CA TRP A 128 -0.58 -5.63 -18.61
C TRP A 128 0.64 -6.53 -18.45
N ALA A 129 1.78 -5.90 -18.15
CA ALA A 129 3.01 -6.58 -17.78
C ALA A 129 3.48 -6.03 -16.42
N PRO A 130 3.16 -6.69 -15.30
CA PRO A 130 3.59 -6.28 -13.98
C PRO A 130 5.10 -6.31 -13.82
N ARG A 131 5.65 -5.37 -13.02
CA ARG A 131 7.07 -5.29 -12.74
C ARG A 131 7.30 -4.84 -11.30
N LEU A 132 7.95 -5.68 -10.51
CA LEU A 132 8.41 -5.33 -9.17
C LEU A 132 9.54 -4.31 -9.26
N LEU A 133 9.40 -3.18 -8.55
CA LEU A 133 10.38 -2.09 -8.51
C LEU A 133 11.29 -2.19 -7.30
N THR A 134 10.77 -2.65 -6.16
CA THR A 134 11.54 -2.93 -4.96
C THR A 134 12.11 -4.34 -5.03
N PRO A 135 13.43 -4.54 -4.89
CA PRO A 135 14.00 -5.88 -4.87
C PRO A 135 13.43 -6.75 -3.74
N SER A 136 13.19 -8.03 -4.02
CA SER A 136 12.88 -9.06 -3.02
C SER A 136 14.09 -10.00 -2.90
N PRO A 137 14.93 -9.85 -1.86
CA PRO A 137 16.15 -10.64 -1.71
C PRO A 137 15.90 -12.13 -1.53
N SER A 138 14.80 -12.54 -0.87
CA SER A 138 14.40 -13.96 -0.75
C SER A 138 13.74 -14.48 -2.03
N GLY A 139 13.15 -13.59 -2.83
CA GLY A 139 12.29 -13.94 -3.96
C GLY A 139 10.87 -14.32 -3.56
N ASP A 140 10.49 -14.14 -2.30
CA ASP A 140 9.15 -14.48 -1.79
C ASP A 140 8.08 -13.50 -2.27
N VAL A 141 8.47 -12.24 -2.55
CA VAL A 141 7.58 -11.24 -3.14
C VAL A 141 7.86 -11.14 -4.63
N ALA A 142 6.84 -11.36 -5.45
CA ALA A 142 6.97 -11.41 -6.90
C ALA A 142 5.83 -10.67 -7.62
N ALA A 143 6.17 -10.03 -8.73
CA ALA A 143 5.17 -9.51 -9.66
C ALA A 143 4.41 -10.66 -10.34
N GLY A 144 3.17 -10.40 -10.74
CA GLY A 144 2.37 -11.31 -11.55
C GLY A 144 2.98 -11.53 -12.94
N GLU A 145 2.57 -12.62 -13.59
CA GLU A 145 2.92 -12.89 -14.98
C GLU A 145 2.22 -11.89 -15.92
N PRO A 146 2.80 -11.59 -17.09
CA PRO A 146 2.14 -10.77 -18.08
C PRO A 146 0.82 -11.37 -18.55
N VAL A 147 -0.18 -10.51 -18.72
CA VAL A 147 -1.49 -10.84 -19.27
C VAL A 147 -1.68 -10.05 -20.56
N SER A 148 -1.82 -10.75 -21.67
CA SER A 148 -2.01 -10.13 -22.99
C SER A 148 -3.49 -9.86 -23.27
N SER A 149 -3.74 -8.87 -24.13
CA SER A 149 -5.02 -8.70 -24.82
C SER A 149 -5.42 -9.98 -25.56
N VAL A 150 -6.72 -10.18 -25.77
CA VAL A 150 -7.24 -11.26 -26.64
C VAL A 150 -6.79 -11.11 -28.11
N LEU A 151 -6.40 -9.90 -28.53
CA LEU A 151 -5.76 -9.69 -29.83
C LEU A 151 -4.25 -9.91 -29.69
N PRO A 152 -3.64 -10.70 -30.57
CA PRO A 152 -2.21 -11.01 -30.48
C PRO A 152 -1.33 -9.75 -30.50
N ASP A 153 -0.43 -9.63 -29.53
CA ASP A 153 0.55 -8.54 -29.40
C ASP A 153 2.01 -9.03 -29.44
N GLY A 154 2.19 -10.35 -29.50
CA GLY A 154 3.49 -10.98 -29.50
C GLY A 154 4.16 -11.05 -28.13
N SER A 155 3.53 -10.61 -27.05
CA SER A 155 4.11 -10.59 -25.69
C SER A 155 4.19 -11.97 -25.03
N GLY A 156 3.36 -12.92 -25.50
CA GLY A 156 3.38 -14.32 -25.03
C GLY A 156 2.72 -14.56 -23.66
N GLY A 157 2.04 -13.57 -23.10
CA GLY A 157 1.23 -13.72 -21.88
C GLY A 157 -0.06 -14.50 -22.10
N ALA A 158 -0.83 -14.74 -21.03
CA ALA A 158 -2.18 -15.29 -21.12
C ALA A 158 -3.08 -14.30 -21.88
N ALA A 159 -3.70 -14.76 -22.96
CA ALA A 159 -4.51 -13.90 -23.85
C ALA A 159 -5.97 -13.84 -23.35
N VAL A 160 -6.19 -13.23 -22.19
CA VAL A 160 -7.51 -13.10 -21.56
C VAL A 160 -7.86 -11.65 -21.23
N GLY A 161 -6.90 -10.74 -21.32
CA GLY A 161 -7.05 -9.36 -20.90
C GLY A 161 -7.34 -9.21 -19.41
N LEU A 162 -7.77 -8.02 -19.01
CA LEU A 162 -8.11 -7.69 -17.62
C LEU A 162 -9.62 -7.77 -17.37
N GLU A 163 -10.33 -8.68 -18.06
CA GLU A 163 -11.76 -8.94 -17.82
C GLU A 163 -11.97 -9.59 -16.44
N GLY A 164 -11.08 -10.51 -16.05
CA GLY A 164 -11.05 -11.14 -14.74
C GLY A 164 -10.10 -10.44 -13.79
N GLN A 165 -9.99 -10.99 -12.59
CA GLN A 165 -8.97 -10.58 -11.61
C GLN A 165 -7.63 -11.21 -11.99
N GLU A 166 -6.66 -10.36 -12.33
CA GLU A 166 -5.32 -10.77 -12.72
C GLU A 166 -4.28 -10.30 -11.69
N LEU A 167 -3.26 -11.11 -11.47
CA LEU A 167 -2.26 -10.88 -10.42
C LEU A 167 -1.31 -9.72 -10.78
N LEU A 168 -1.22 -8.72 -9.90
CA LEU A 168 -0.23 -7.65 -9.99
C LEU A 168 1.02 -7.96 -9.16
N LEU A 169 0.84 -8.39 -7.92
CA LEU A 169 1.90 -8.62 -6.94
C LEU A 169 1.43 -9.61 -5.88
N SER A 170 2.30 -10.50 -5.39
CA SER A 170 1.97 -11.38 -4.27
C SER A 170 3.20 -11.82 -3.47
N THR A 171 2.93 -12.34 -2.26
CA THR A 171 3.85 -13.17 -1.50
C THR A 171 3.15 -14.40 -0.95
N TRP A 172 3.86 -15.51 -0.84
CA TRP A 172 3.43 -16.74 -0.18
C TRP A 172 3.90 -16.84 1.27
N ALA A 173 4.72 -15.88 1.70
CA ALA A 173 5.35 -15.86 3.01
C ALA A 173 5.32 -14.43 3.56
N ALA A 174 4.13 -13.97 3.97
CA ALA A 174 3.98 -12.69 4.64
C ALA A 174 4.88 -12.66 5.88
N GLY A 175 5.63 -11.58 6.07
CA GLY A 175 6.59 -11.46 7.19
C GLY A 175 7.98 -12.07 6.96
N SER A 176 8.23 -12.75 5.82
CA SER A 176 9.59 -13.22 5.48
C SER A 176 10.54 -12.06 5.15
N GLU A 177 10.03 -10.99 4.62
CA GLU A 177 10.75 -9.77 4.28
C GLU A 177 10.01 -8.53 4.79
N ALA A 178 10.76 -7.51 5.20
CA ALA A 178 10.19 -6.21 5.52
C ALA A 178 9.99 -5.39 4.23
N GLY A 179 8.74 -4.90 4.03
CA GLY A 179 8.41 -3.94 2.97
C GLY A 179 8.91 -2.52 3.26
N PRO A 180 8.42 -1.51 2.53
CA PRO A 180 7.36 -1.62 1.54
C PRO A 180 7.83 -2.17 0.19
N TRP A 181 6.89 -2.70 -0.60
CA TRP A 181 7.15 -3.18 -1.95
C TRP A 181 6.41 -2.31 -2.97
N ASP A 182 7.16 -1.82 -3.93
CA ASP A 182 6.64 -1.03 -5.03
C ASP A 182 6.54 -1.88 -6.29
N VAL A 183 5.43 -1.75 -6.98
CA VAL A 183 5.14 -2.42 -8.25
C VAL A 183 4.48 -1.46 -9.21
N ASN A 184 4.72 -1.61 -10.50
CA ASN A 184 3.91 -1.01 -11.56
C ASN A 184 3.61 -2.06 -12.65
N ALA A 185 2.92 -1.64 -13.70
CA ALA A 185 2.69 -2.48 -14.87
C ALA A 185 2.72 -1.62 -16.13
N ASP A 186 3.30 -2.13 -17.19
CA ASP A 186 3.12 -1.58 -18.52
C ASP A 186 1.74 -2.03 -19.03
N LEU A 187 0.91 -1.08 -19.44
CA LEU A 187 -0.45 -1.29 -19.92
C LEU A 187 -0.47 -1.28 -21.44
N THR A 188 -1.17 -2.23 -22.06
CA THR A 188 -1.34 -2.31 -23.51
C THR A 188 -2.80 -2.59 -23.84
N LEU A 189 -3.48 -1.59 -24.39
CA LEU A 189 -4.83 -1.74 -24.95
C LEU A 189 -4.69 -2.01 -26.45
N ARG A 190 -5.18 -3.17 -26.89
CA ARG A 190 -5.22 -3.53 -28.32
C ARG A 190 -6.66 -3.69 -28.77
N THR A 191 -7.11 -2.87 -29.68
CA THR A 191 -8.48 -2.90 -30.22
C THR A 191 -8.51 -3.28 -31.67
N PRO A 192 -9.64 -3.82 -32.21
CA PRO A 192 -9.82 -3.94 -33.64
C PRO A 192 -9.58 -2.60 -34.37
N ALA A 193 -9.03 -2.65 -35.57
CA ALA A 193 -8.67 -1.44 -36.32
C ALA A 193 -9.89 -0.56 -36.68
N ASP A 194 -11.09 -1.13 -36.71
CA ASP A 194 -12.36 -0.49 -37.07
C ASP A 194 -13.14 0.10 -35.88
N VAL A 195 -12.56 0.07 -34.67
CA VAL A 195 -13.16 0.73 -33.48
C VAL A 195 -13.39 2.21 -33.79
N ALA A 196 -14.61 2.67 -33.52
CA ALA A 196 -15.02 4.04 -33.83
C ALA A 196 -14.17 5.07 -33.04
N PRO A 197 -13.80 6.19 -33.67
CA PRO A 197 -13.06 7.26 -32.94
C PRO A 197 -13.91 7.83 -31.82
N GLY A 198 -13.25 8.11 -30.65
CA GLY A 198 -13.88 8.68 -29.46
C GLY A 198 -12.90 8.79 -28.30
N ASP A 199 -13.30 9.52 -27.25
CA ASP A 199 -12.59 9.61 -25.99
C ASP A 199 -13.13 8.52 -25.05
N TYR A 200 -12.45 7.39 -25.01
CA TYR A 200 -12.85 6.24 -24.20
C TYR A 200 -12.21 6.31 -22.80
N SER A 201 -12.98 5.93 -21.80
CA SER A 201 -12.50 5.83 -20.42
C SER A 201 -12.94 4.53 -19.76
N SER A 202 -12.07 4.02 -18.88
CA SER A 202 -12.29 2.81 -18.07
C SER A 202 -11.74 3.03 -16.66
N VAL A 203 -12.14 2.16 -15.74
CA VAL A 203 -11.59 2.11 -14.37
C VAL A 203 -10.89 0.78 -14.18
N LEU A 204 -9.61 0.85 -13.81
CA LEU A 204 -8.85 -0.31 -13.32
C LEU A 204 -8.99 -0.36 -11.79
N THR A 205 -9.64 -1.39 -11.28
CA THR A 205 -9.82 -1.63 -9.84
C THR A 205 -8.71 -2.55 -9.34
N LEU A 206 -8.01 -2.12 -8.30
CA LEU A 206 -7.00 -2.93 -7.59
C LEU A 206 -7.56 -3.38 -6.25
N SER A 207 -7.30 -4.63 -5.88
CA SER A 207 -7.76 -5.23 -4.63
C SER A 207 -6.62 -5.97 -3.94
N LEU A 208 -6.45 -5.71 -2.64
CA LEU A 208 -5.50 -6.42 -1.77
C LEU A 208 -6.27 -7.50 -1.00
N PHE A 209 -5.78 -8.73 -1.05
CA PHE A 209 -6.30 -9.87 -0.31
C PHE A 209 -5.21 -10.43 0.62
N GLU A 210 -5.63 -10.89 1.78
CA GLU A 210 -4.82 -11.63 2.74
C GLU A 210 -5.53 -12.93 3.10
N GLY A 211 -4.77 -14.02 3.30
CA GLY A 211 -5.27 -15.33 3.68
C GLY A 211 -4.24 -16.17 4.43
#